data_cd1c78f3b300148b02c1f9ed9b28be33
#
_entry.id   cd1c78f3b300148b02c1f9ed9b28be33
#
_cell.length_a   1.000
_cell.length_b   1.000
_cell.length_c   1.000
_cell.angle_alpha   90.00
_cell.angle_beta   90.00
_cell.angle_gamma   90.00
#
_symmetry.space_group_name_H-M   'P 1'
#
loop_
_entity.id
_entity.type
_entity.pdbx_description
1 polymer ?
#
loop_
_entity_poly.entity_id
_entity_poly.type
_entity_poly.pdbx_seq_one_letter_code
_entity_poly.pdbx_strand_id
1 'polypeptide(L)'
;LRTPTASITNALAGNVAGILARQTSGQPGSNISEFWIRGISTFGAGGSALVLVDGFERDMNEINVEDIQDFSVLKDASATAIYGSRGANGVVLITTKRGKEGKTRVNAKVETSYNTRTRTPEFVDGPTYARMMNEALISRSQAPAYSESDLKLFANGLDQDLFPNVDWMNLILKDGAPTYRATVDLTGGGTVARYFISASYVNEGGMYETDRAMTDYNTNANYHRWNYRMNVDIDLTKTTLLKVGVSGSLDKQNLPGSQYHEIWHSLMGYSPIASPVQYSDGKWAAVGNEGRRNPWVLTTQQGYQETWKNKIQTTVNLEQDLKFITKGLKFYGRFGFDTYTDNGDNRFKWPESWLAERQRTSDGELQFRRIETQKLMDGTMYSSGQRKEYLEAELHYNRTFGDHMLGAVLKYSQDKTTNTSHNGNTDSYEKIVQSIQNRHQGFAGRFTYGWKYRYFFDFNFGYNGSENFASGQQ
;
A
#
# COMPACT_ATOMS: atom_id res chain seq x y z
N LEU A 1 -15.99 -10.67 2.08
CA LEU A 1 -15.52 -9.31 2.36
C LEU A 1 -16.45 -8.32 1.64
N ARG A 2 -17.22 -7.53 2.41
CA ARG A 2 -18.25 -6.62 1.85
C ARG A 2 -17.83 -5.14 1.86
N THR A 3 -16.62 -4.85 2.33
CA THR A 3 -16.13 -3.47 2.48
C THR A 3 -15.58 -2.97 1.13
N PRO A 4 -16.06 -1.84 0.60
CA PRO A 4 -15.56 -1.27 -0.66
C PRO A 4 -14.19 -0.61 -0.42
N THR A 5 -13.14 -1.40 -0.38
CA THR A 5 -11.76 -0.93 -0.22
C THR A 5 -10.88 -1.46 -1.34
N ALA A 6 -9.88 -0.68 -1.76
CA ALA A 6 -8.90 -1.13 -2.74
C ALA A 6 -7.94 -2.18 -2.16
N SER A 7 -7.75 -2.19 -0.84
CA SER A 7 -6.83 -3.08 -0.13
C SER A 7 -7.58 -4.16 0.65
N ILE A 8 -7.18 -5.42 0.45
CA ILE A 8 -7.75 -6.57 1.18
C ILE A 8 -7.47 -6.45 2.67
N THR A 9 -6.28 -5.99 3.08
CA THR A 9 -5.91 -5.87 4.49
C THR A 9 -6.84 -4.96 5.27
N ASN A 10 -7.38 -3.91 4.64
CA ASN A 10 -8.38 -3.03 5.26
C ASN A 10 -9.72 -3.74 5.50
N ALA A 11 -10.04 -4.74 4.67
CA ALA A 11 -11.25 -5.54 4.81
C ALA A 11 -11.11 -6.69 5.83
N LEU A 12 -9.90 -7.01 6.29
CA LEU A 12 -9.66 -8.09 7.27
C LEU A 12 -9.98 -7.67 8.70
N ALA A 13 -9.76 -6.40 9.04
CA ALA A 13 -10.04 -5.86 10.36
C ALA A 13 -11.51 -6.08 10.75
N GLY A 14 -11.75 -6.74 11.88
CA GLY A 14 -13.09 -7.04 12.37
C GLY A 14 -13.86 -8.14 11.61
N ASN A 15 -13.38 -8.59 10.45
CA ASN A 15 -14.04 -9.62 9.64
C ASN A 15 -13.41 -11.02 9.77
N VAL A 16 -12.15 -11.11 10.21
CA VAL A 16 -11.45 -12.39 10.37
C VAL A 16 -10.98 -12.55 11.81
N ALA A 17 -11.49 -13.56 12.51
CA ALA A 17 -11.15 -13.82 13.90
C ALA A 17 -9.65 -14.07 14.10
N GLY A 18 -9.03 -13.37 15.07
CA GLY A 18 -7.62 -13.50 15.43
C GLY A 18 -6.66 -12.73 14.52
N ILE A 19 -7.16 -11.86 13.65
CA ILE A 19 -6.37 -10.88 12.93
C ILE A 19 -6.49 -9.53 13.64
N LEU A 20 -5.35 -8.95 13.98
CA LEU A 20 -5.22 -7.55 14.37
C LEU A 20 -4.74 -6.77 13.13
N ALA A 21 -5.38 -5.66 12.84
CA ALA A 21 -4.96 -4.79 11.74
C ALA A 21 -4.92 -3.33 12.21
N ARG A 22 -3.94 -2.58 11.69
CA ARG A 22 -3.77 -1.15 11.96
C ARG A 22 -3.55 -0.41 10.66
N GLN A 23 -4.41 0.53 10.37
CA GLN A 23 -4.24 1.48 9.28
C GLN A 23 -3.52 2.72 9.80
N THR A 24 -2.39 3.07 9.21
CA THR A 24 -1.55 4.21 9.62
C THR A 24 -1.80 5.46 8.78
N SER A 25 -2.36 5.31 7.59
CA SER A 25 -2.67 6.41 6.67
C SER A 25 -4.03 6.20 6.03
N GLY A 26 -4.76 7.28 5.79
CA GLY A 26 -5.98 7.31 4.96
C GLY A 26 -5.74 7.84 3.55
N GLN A 27 -4.48 8.16 3.20
CA GLN A 27 -4.14 8.73 1.90
C GLN A 27 -4.34 7.70 0.79
N PRO A 28 -5.05 8.03 -0.30
CA PRO A 28 -5.27 7.13 -1.43
C PRO A 28 -3.97 6.50 -1.94
N GLY A 29 -3.99 5.18 -2.14
CA GLY A 29 -2.82 4.39 -2.55
C GLY A 29 -1.77 4.13 -1.46
N SER A 30 -1.90 4.75 -0.27
CA SER A 30 -1.04 4.53 0.90
C SER A 30 -1.86 4.14 2.14
N ASN A 31 -3.11 3.77 1.94
CA ASN A 31 -4.08 3.42 2.98
C ASN A 31 -4.11 1.92 3.32
N ILE A 32 -3.01 1.22 3.10
CA ILE A 32 -2.87 -0.22 3.37
C ILE A 32 -2.71 -0.45 4.87
N SER A 33 -3.48 -1.40 5.43
CA SER A 33 -3.34 -1.80 6.83
C SER A 33 -2.22 -2.84 6.99
N GLU A 34 -1.40 -2.65 8.00
CA GLU A 34 -0.56 -3.70 8.55
C GLU A 34 -1.43 -4.68 9.35
N PHE A 35 -1.11 -5.98 9.30
CA PHE A 35 -1.88 -6.97 10.04
C PHE A 35 -0.98 -8.02 10.70
N TRP A 36 -1.46 -8.59 11.79
CA TRP A 36 -0.79 -9.65 12.56
C TRP A 36 -1.79 -10.74 12.94
N ILE A 37 -1.30 -11.97 13.00
CA ILE A 37 -2.09 -13.12 13.46
C ILE A 37 -1.76 -13.37 14.91
N ARG A 38 -2.79 -13.33 15.80
CA ARG A 38 -2.66 -13.49 17.25
C ARG A 38 -1.74 -12.48 17.95
N GLY A 39 -1.44 -11.36 17.30
CA GLY A 39 -0.60 -10.28 17.86
C GLY A 39 0.83 -10.28 17.30
N ILE A 40 1.63 -9.35 17.82
CA ILE A 40 3.05 -9.20 17.46
C ILE A 40 3.83 -10.20 18.31
N SER A 41 4.37 -11.25 17.68
CA SER A 41 5.05 -12.36 18.37
C SER A 41 6.57 -12.27 18.35
N THR A 42 7.16 -11.32 17.61
CA THR A 42 8.62 -11.20 17.43
C THR A 42 9.12 -9.80 17.73
N PHE A 43 10.27 -9.72 18.41
CA PHE A 43 11.02 -8.48 18.61
C PHE A 43 12.12 -8.38 17.53
N GLY A 44 12.05 -7.37 16.66
CA GLY A 44 13.13 -6.99 15.75
C GLY A 44 13.28 -7.80 14.46
N ALA A 45 12.68 -8.97 14.31
CA ALA A 45 12.56 -9.70 13.05
C ALA A 45 11.13 -9.54 12.51
N GLY A 46 10.97 -9.44 11.19
CA GLY A 46 9.69 -9.16 10.55
C GLY A 46 8.51 -9.91 11.17
N GLY A 47 7.56 -9.18 11.75
CA GLY A 47 6.39 -9.73 12.45
C GLY A 47 5.22 -10.11 11.54
N SER A 48 5.39 -9.99 10.21
CA SER A 48 4.33 -10.26 9.24
C SER A 48 4.09 -11.76 9.04
N ALA A 49 2.82 -12.12 8.85
CA ALA A 49 2.45 -13.49 8.47
C ALA A 49 2.89 -13.80 7.04
N LEU A 50 3.20 -15.06 6.77
CA LEU A 50 3.45 -15.53 5.40
C LEU A 50 2.14 -15.55 4.62
N VAL A 51 2.08 -14.85 3.50
CA VAL A 51 0.92 -14.83 2.61
C VAL A 51 1.22 -15.64 1.37
N LEU A 52 0.38 -16.65 1.10
CA LEU A 52 0.48 -17.48 -0.08
C LEU A 52 -0.76 -17.32 -0.96
N VAL A 53 -0.54 -16.87 -2.19
CA VAL A 53 -1.57 -16.74 -3.22
C VAL A 53 -1.38 -17.86 -4.25
N ASP A 54 -2.34 -18.76 -4.32
CA ASP A 54 -2.27 -19.98 -5.15
C ASP A 54 -0.97 -20.80 -4.91
N GLY A 55 -0.43 -20.74 -3.69
CA GLY A 55 0.78 -21.43 -3.27
C GLY A 55 2.08 -20.64 -3.42
N PHE A 56 2.05 -19.42 -3.93
CA PHE A 56 3.20 -18.54 -4.09
C PHE A 56 3.18 -17.40 -3.08
N GLU A 57 4.34 -17.07 -2.51
CA GLU A 57 4.47 -15.94 -1.60
C GLU A 57 4.35 -14.62 -2.36
N ARG A 58 3.23 -13.90 -2.09
CA ARG A 58 2.84 -12.65 -2.74
C ARG A 58 2.12 -11.74 -1.77
N ASP A 59 2.13 -10.44 -2.04
CA ASP A 59 1.33 -9.48 -1.28
C ASP A 59 -0.16 -9.62 -1.63
N MET A 60 -1.00 -9.83 -0.61
CA MET A 60 -2.44 -9.94 -0.80
C MET A 60 -3.08 -8.65 -1.31
N ASN A 61 -2.48 -7.48 -1.05
CA ASN A 61 -3.02 -6.19 -1.48
C ASN A 61 -2.93 -5.98 -3.01
N GLU A 62 -2.22 -6.86 -3.71
CA GLU A 62 -2.12 -6.85 -5.17
C GLU A 62 -3.29 -7.56 -5.85
N ILE A 63 -4.13 -8.26 -5.08
CA ILE A 63 -5.25 -9.04 -5.60
C ILE A 63 -6.54 -8.23 -5.51
N ASN A 64 -7.36 -8.30 -6.55
CA ASN A 64 -8.74 -7.83 -6.44
C ASN A 64 -9.52 -8.78 -5.53
N VAL A 65 -10.23 -8.23 -4.53
CA VAL A 65 -11.06 -8.99 -3.58
C VAL A 65 -12.07 -9.90 -4.30
N GLU A 66 -12.62 -9.43 -5.41
CA GLU A 66 -13.58 -10.19 -6.21
C GLU A 66 -12.97 -11.42 -6.90
N ASP A 67 -11.65 -11.51 -7.02
CA ASP A 67 -10.95 -12.67 -7.60
C ASP A 67 -10.72 -13.78 -6.59
N ILE A 68 -10.98 -13.55 -5.31
CA ILE A 68 -10.75 -14.53 -4.25
C ILE A 68 -11.90 -15.54 -4.20
N GLN A 69 -11.54 -16.82 -4.22
CA GLN A 69 -12.47 -17.91 -3.99
C GLN A 69 -12.50 -18.33 -2.52
N ASP A 70 -11.31 -18.48 -1.90
CA ASP A 70 -11.17 -18.91 -0.51
C ASP A 70 -10.05 -18.16 0.20
N PHE A 71 -10.25 -17.91 1.48
CA PHE A 71 -9.31 -17.23 2.35
C PHE A 71 -9.21 -17.99 3.67
N SER A 72 -8.05 -18.57 3.94
CA SER A 72 -7.80 -19.38 5.12
C SER A 72 -6.60 -18.86 5.91
N VAL A 73 -6.67 -18.92 7.24
CA VAL A 73 -5.59 -18.49 8.13
C VAL A 73 -5.14 -19.65 9.00
N LEU A 74 -3.92 -20.11 8.80
CA LEU A 74 -3.29 -21.15 9.62
C LEU A 74 -2.58 -20.48 10.81
N LYS A 75 -3.05 -20.78 12.01
CA LYS A 75 -2.61 -20.13 13.25
C LYS A 75 -1.78 -21.05 14.13
N ASP A 76 -1.86 -22.37 13.93
CA ASP A 76 -1.26 -23.36 14.80
C ASP A 76 0.05 -23.91 14.21
N ALA A 77 1.05 -24.13 15.07
CA ALA A 77 2.38 -24.56 14.68
C ALA A 77 2.37 -25.87 13.86
N SER A 78 1.48 -26.82 14.20
CA SER A 78 1.32 -28.07 13.45
C SER A 78 0.82 -27.83 12.00
N ALA A 79 -0.07 -26.86 11.81
CA ALA A 79 -0.59 -26.50 10.49
C ALA A 79 0.45 -25.72 9.65
N THR A 80 1.34 -24.96 10.30
CA THR A 80 2.35 -24.14 9.63
C THR A 80 3.70 -24.84 9.46
N ALA A 81 3.90 -26.03 10.04
CA ALA A 81 5.17 -26.77 10.05
C ALA A 81 5.76 -27.02 8.66
N ILE A 82 4.94 -27.26 7.65
CA ILE A 82 5.38 -27.47 6.25
C ILE A 82 5.98 -26.22 5.59
N TYR A 83 5.81 -25.05 6.21
CA TYR A 83 6.35 -23.77 5.72
C TYR A 83 7.65 -23.36 6.43
N GLY A 84 8.13 -24.22 7.38
CA GLY A 84 9.36 -23.99 8.14
C GLY A 84 9.33 -22.71 8.96
N SER A 85 10.49 -22.07 9.12
CA SER A 85 10.63 -20.83 9.89
C SER A 85 9.80 -19.65 9.32
N ARG A 86 9.51 -19.66 8.03
CA ARG A 86 8.69 -18.63 7.38
C ARG A 86 7.22 -18.64 7.84
N GLY A 87 6.72 -19.80 8.30
CA GLY A 87 5.38 -19.96 8.86
C GLY A 87 5.24 -19.62 10.34
N ALA A 88 6.31 -19.19 11.03
CA ALA A 88 6.32 -18.98 12.48
C ALA A 88 5.29 -17.95 12.97
N ASN A 89 5.03 -16.91 12.18
CA ASN A 89 4.06 -15.84 12.49
C ASN A 89 2.64 -16.14 11.96
N GLY A 90 2.37 -17.39 11.56
CA GLY A 90 1.14 -17.81 10.90
C GLY A 90 1.21 -17.70 9.38
N VAL A 91 0.26 -18.36 8.71
CA VAL A 91 0.19 -18.42 7.25
C VAL A 91 -1.21 -18.05 6.79
N VAL A 92 -1.30 -17.13 5.83
CA VAL A 92 -2.52 -16.79 5.12
C VAL A 92 -2.51 -17.50 3.77
N LEU A 93 -3.53 -18.31 3.52
CA LEU A 93 -3.73 -18.99 2.25
C LEU A 93 -4.85 -18.32 1.49
N ILE A 94 -4.55 -17.85 0.28
CA ILE A 94 -5.53 -17.26 -0.62
C ILE A 94 -5.59 -18.12 -1.88
N THR A 95 -6.78 -18.63 -2.17
CA THR A 95 -7.06 -19.33 -3.42
C THR A 95 -7.87 -18.42 -4.33
N THR A 96 -7.42 -18.24 -5.57
CA THR A 96 -8.12 -17.40 -6.55
C THR A 96 -9.16 -18.21 -7.33
N LYS A 97 -10.16 -17.52 -7.87
CA LYS A 97 -11.21 -18.13 -8.71
C LYS A 97 -10.61 -18.79 -9.94
N ARG A 98 -11.16 -19.94 -10.32
CA ARG A 98 -10.79 -20.70 -11.51
C ARG A 98 -11.98 -21.00 -12.38
N GLY A 99 -11.72 -21.40 -13.61
CA GLY A 99 -12.74 -21.81 -14.56
C GLY A 99 -13.55 -23.02 -14.10
N LYS A 100 -14.79 -23.07 -14.54
CA LYS A 100 -15.68 -24.22 -14.34
C LYS A 100 -16.22 -24.68 -15.67
N GLU A 101 -16.44 -25.99 -15.80
CA GLU A 101 -17.11 -26.53 -16.96
C GLU A 101 -18.52 -25.97 -17.11
N GLY A 102 -18.89 -25.58 -18.31
CA GLY A 102 -20.20 -25.03 -18.63
C GLY A 102 -20.13 -23.81 -19.54
N LYS A 103 -21.32 -23.25 -19.83
CA LYS A 103 -21.45 -22.03 -20.66
C LYS A 103 -20.73 -20.87 -19.98
N THR A 104 -20.15 -19.99 -20.77
CA THR A 104 -19.54 -18.76 -20.29
C THR A 104 -20.56 -17.91 -19.53
N ARG A 105 -20.18 -17.53 -18.31
CA ARG A 105 -20.92 -16.58 -17.47
C ARG A 105 -20.11 -15.30 -17.37
N VAL A 106 -20.79 -14.19 -17.51
CA VAL A 106 -20.23 -12.84 -17.37
C VAL A 106 -20.85 -12.21 -16.14
N ASN A 107 -20.03 -11.72 -15.23
CA ASN A 107 -20.46 -10.90 -14.11
C ASN A 107 -19.82 -9.52 -14.24
N ALA A 108 -20.62 -8.48 -14.01
CA ALA A 108 -20.16 -7.11 -13.96
C ALA A 108 -20.67 -6.47 -12.67
N LYS A 109 -19.80 -5.73 -11.98
CA LYS A 109 -20.10 -5.06 -10.72
C LYS A 109 -19.53 -3.65 -10.76
N VAL A 110 -20.35 -2.67 -10.40
CA VAL A 110 -19.92 -1.28 -10.22
C VAL A 110 -20.30 -0.85 -8.80
N GLU A 111 -19.36 -0.26 -8.11
CA GLU A 111 -19.53 0.23 -6.74
C GLU A 111 -19.06 1.69 -6.67
N THR A 112 -19.78 2.48 -5.91
CA THR A 112 -19.38 3.85 -5.57
C THR A 112 -19.45 4.02 -4.07
N SER A 113 -18.49 4.74 -3.51
CA SER A 113 -18.49 5.13 -2.10
C SER A 113 -18.04 6.58 -1.97
N TYR A 114 -18.43 7.21 -0.90
CA TYR A 114 -17.97 8.54 -0.53
C TYR A 114 -17.23 8.42 0.80
N ASN A 115 -15.93 8.66 0.76
CA ASN A 115 -15.05 8.55 1.93
C ASN A 115 -15.01 9.91 2.62
N THR A 116 -15.27 9.93 3.92
CA THR A 116 -15.22 11.14 4.74
C THR A 116 -14.07 11.06 5.75
N ARG A 117 -13.65 12.20 6.24
CA ARG A 117 -12.66 12.29 7.32
C ARG A 117 -13.28 11.70 8.61
N THR A 118 -12.58 10.80 9.27
CA THR A 118 -13.05 10.19 10.53
C THR A 118 -12.91 11.13 11.72
N ARG A 119 -11.85 11.93 11.73
CA ARG A 119 -11.57 12.95 12.75
C ARG A 119 -10.69 14.04 12.17
N THR A 120 -11.09 15.28 12.40
CA THR A 120 -10.30 16.47 12.08
C THR A 120 -10.08 17.26 13.37
N PRO A 121 -8.86 17.71 13.67
CA PRO A 121 -8.65 18.63 14.78
C PRO A 121 -9.44 19.93 14.53
N GLU A 122 -10.09 20.42 15.56
CA GLU A 122 -10.76 21.71 15.57
C GLU A 122 -9.83 22.74 16.19
N PHE A 123 -9.69 23.88 15.54
CA PHE A 123 -8.89 24.99 16.02
C PHE A 123 -9.78 26.20 16.27
N VAL A 124 -9.34 27.04 17.19
CA VAL A 124 -10.02 28.32 17.47
C VAL A 124 -9.80 29.28 16.29
N ASP A 125 -10.75 30.19 16.13
CA ASP A 125 -10.64 31.30 15.16
C ASP A 125 -9.57 32.32 15.54
N GLY A 126 -9.22 33.21 14.62
CA GLY A 126 -8.19 34.22 14.80
C GLY A 126 -8.42 35.15 15.99
N PRO A 127 -9.61 35.75 16.15
CA PRO A 127 -9.93 36.62 17.31
C PRO A 127 -9.77 35.88 18.64
N THR A 128 -10.22 34.65 18.74
CA THR A 128 -10.08 33.82 19.95
C THR A 128 -8.61 33.47 20.20
N TYR A 129 -7.87 33.08 19.17
CA TYR A 129 -6.44 32.79 19.28
C TYR A 129 -5.65 34.02 19.78
N ALA A 130 -5.91 35.20 19.23
CA ALA A 130 -5.23 36.44 19.65
C ALA A 130 -5.51 36.77 21.12
N ARG A 131 -6.76 36.62 21.59
CA ARG A 131 -7.13 36.82 23.00
C ARG A 131 -6.43 35.82 23.91
N MET A 132 -6.46 34.54 23.58
CA MET A 132 -5.79 33.47 24.36
C MET A 132 -4.27 33.71 24.43
N MET A 133 -3.66 34.19 23.34
CA MET A 133 -2.24 34.55 23.34
C MET A 133 -1.96 35.70 24.31
N ASN A 134 -2.76 36.75 24.29
CA ASN A 134 -2.64 37.84 25.25
C ASN A 134 -2.78 37.35 26.69
N GLU A 135 -3.79 36.54 27.00
CA GLU A 135 -3.99 35.95 28.35
C GLU A 135 -2.77 35.12 28.78
N ALA A 136 -2.21 34.31 27.85
CA ALA A 136 -1.02 33.50 28.14
C ALA A 136 0.23 34.35 28.42
N LEU A 137 0.38 35.48 27.75
CA LEU A 137 1.49 36.44 28.00
C LEU A 137 1.30 37.18 29.32
N ILE A 138 0.10 37.70 29.59
CA ILE A 138 -0.25 38.41 30.84
C ILE A 138 -0.06 37.48 32.03
N SER A 139 -0.48 36.23 31.96
CA SER A 139 -0.29 35.26 33.06
C SER A 139 1.20 34.99 33.39
N ARG A 140 2.10 35.30 32.47
CA ARG A 140 3.56 35.23 32.64
C ARG A 140 4.18 36.60 32.94
N SER A 141 3.38 37.62 33.31
CA SER A 141 3.82 38.98 33.54
C SER A 141 4.50 39.65 32.34
N GLN A 142 4.09 39.26 31.12
CA GLN A 142 4.55 39.83 29.87
C GLN A 142 3.48 40.76 29.28
N ALA A 143 3.91 41.72 28.47
CA ALA A 143 2.97 42.57 27.77
C ALA A 143 2.13 41.80 26.74
N PRO A 144 0.85 42.15 26.54
CA PRO A 144 0.03 41.56 25.49
C PRO A 144 0.63 41.76 24.12
N ALA A 145 0.54 40.78 23.24
CA ALA A 145 1.05 40.84 21.87
C ALA A 145 0.15 41.67 20.93
N TYR A 146 -1.15 41.71 21.24
CA TYR A 146 -2.18 42.38 20.43
C TYR A 146 -2.90 43.44 21.26
N SER A 147 -3.02 44.65 20.72
CA SER A 147 -3.78 45.72 21.33
C SER A 147 -5.28 45.51 21.20
N GLU A 148 -6.10 46.25 21.94
CA GLU A 148 -7.57 46.22 21.81
C GLU A 148 -8.04 46.60 20.40
N SER A 149 -7.31 47.50 19.71
CA SER A 149 -7.57 47.81 18.32
C SER A 149 -7.28 46.66 17.37
N ASP A 150 -6.18 45.91 17.60
CA ASP A 150 -5.84 44.73 16.79
C ASP A 150 -6.90 43.63 16.95
N LEU A 151 -7.35 43.41 18.20
CA LEU A 151 -8.41 42.41 18.47
C LEU A 151 -9.72 42.77 17.76
N LYS A 152 -10.04 44.08 17.65
CA LYS A 152 -11.22 44.53 16.89
C LYS A 152 -11.03 44.36 15.37
N LEU A 153 -9.82 44.54 14.85
CA LEU A 153 -9.51 44.35 13.43
C LEU A 153 -9.66 42.87 13.04
N PHE A 154 -9.13 41.96 13.86
CA PHE A 154 -9.35 40.51 13.68
C PHE A 154 -10.84 40.13 13.75
N ALA A 155 -11.57 40.64 14.75
CA ALA A 155 -12.96 40.30 14.98
C ALA A 155 -13.90 40.78 13.88
N ASN A 156 -13.61 41.94 13.30
CA ASN A 156 -14.42 42.55 12.24
C ASN A 156 -13.97 42.19 10.83
N GLY A 157 -12.86 41.44 10.67
CA GLY A 157 -12.32 41.03 9.37
C GLY A 157 -11.84 42.23 8.52
N LEU A 158 -11.41 43.29 9.17
CA LEU A 158 -10.88 44.47 8.52
C LEU A 158 -9.38 44.31 8.28
N ASP A 159 -8.91 44.72 7.07
CA ASP A 159 -7.51 44.60 6.65
C ASP A 159 -7.00 43.16 6.76
N GLN A 160 -7.57 42.24 5.95
CA GLN A 160 -7.22 40.83 5.97
C GLN A 160 -5.77 40.52 5.59
N ASP A 161 -5.05 41.46 5.00
CA ASP A 161 -3.62 41.32 4.70
C ASP A 161 -2.78 41.33 5.99
N LEU A 162 -3.13 42.21 6.95
CA LEU A 162 -2.40 42.34 8.21
C LEU A 162 -3.07 41.65 9.40
N PHE A 163 -4.40 41.50 9.34
CA PHE A 163 -5.22 40.87 10.39
C PHE A 163 -6.04 39.69 9.82
N PRO A 164 -5.37 38.66 9.29
CA PRO A 164 -6.04 37.52 8.70
C PRO A 164 -6.76 36.65 9.76
N ASN A 165 -7.78 35.94 9.31
CA ASN A 165 -8.46 34.92 10.08
C ASN A 165 -8.75 33.71 9.17
N VAL A 166 -7.81 32.81 9.05
CA VAL A 166 -7.84 31.70 8.09
C VAL A 166 -8.10 30.39 8.79
N ASP A 167 -9.17 29.70 8.40
CA ASP A 167 -9.41 28.30 8.77
C ASP A 167 -8.63 27.38 7.80
N TRP A 168 -7.39 27.09 8.17
CA TRP A 168 -6.48 26.28 7.35
C TRP A 168 -6.97 24.86 7.12
N MET A 169 -7.66 24.26 8.09
CA MET A 169 -8.15 22.89 7.95
C MET A 169 -9.24 22.79 6.88
N ASN A 170 -10.24 23.69 6.93
CA ASN A 170 -11.33 23.68 5.95
C ASN A 170 -10.89 24.24 4.59
N LEU A 171 -9.84 25.07 4.56
CA LEU A 171 -9.28 25.58 3.31
C LEU A 171 -8.52 24.49 2.52
N ILE A 172 -7.79 23.62 3.23
CA ILE A 172 -6.89 22.64 2.61
C ILE A 172 -7.56 21.28 2.41
N LEU A 173 -8.52 20.91 3.27
CA LEU A 173 -9.10 19.58 3.30
C LEU A 173 -10.57 19.59 2.87
N LYS A 174 -10.90 18.80 1.88
CA LYS A 174 -12.29 18.49 1.51
C LYS A 174 -12.99 17.69 2.61
N ASP A 175 -14.29 17.79 2.73
CA ASP A 175 -15.09 17.00 3.65
C ASP A 175 -15.06 15.51 3.33
N GLY A 176 -14.84 15.18 2.08
CA GLY A 176 -14.68 13.82 1.61
C GLY A 176 -14.38 13.76 0.12
N ALA A 177 -14.17 12.53 -0.35
CA ALA A 177 -13.86 12.26 -1.75
C ALA A 177 -14.53 10.97 -2.23
N PRO A 178 -14.95 10.92 -3.51
CA PRO A 178 -15.55 9.72 -4.07
C PRO A 178 -14.51 8.63 -4.35
N THR A 179 -14.94 7.38 -4.23
CA THR A 179 -14.23 6.20 -4.74
C THR A 179 -15.14 5.46 -5.69
N TYR A 180 -14.60 5.09 -6.83
CA TYR A 180 -15.28 4.31 -7.86
C TYR A 180 -14.57 3.00 -8.08
N ARG A 181 -15.33 1.91 -8.22
CA ARG A 181 -14.82 0.59 -8.52
C ARG A 181 -15.68 -0.08 -9.59
N ALA A 182 -15.03 -0.63 -10.59
CA ALA A 182 -15.68 -1.46 -11.60
C ALA A 182 -14.93 -2.78 -11.72
N THR A 183 -15.67 -3.89 -11.80
CA THR A 183 -15.09 -5.24 -11.98
C THR A 183 -15.94 -5.99 -12.98
N VAL A 184 -15.26 -6.67 -13.91
CA VAL A 184 -15.89 -7.60 -14.86
C VAL A 184 -15.15 -8.92 -14.77
N ASP A 185 -15.87 -10.04 -14.67
CA ASP A 185 -15.30 -11.38 -14.74
C ASP A 185 -16.05 -12.29 -15.71
N LEU A 186 -15.31 -13.22 -16.29
CA LEU A 186 -15.76 -14.23 -17.23
C LEU A 186 -15.35 -15.60 -16.69
N THR A 187 -16.29 -16.50 -16.53
CA THR A 187 -16.04 -17.89 -16.10
C THR A 187 -16.69 -18.86 -17.02
N GLY A 188 -15.95 -19.85 -17.50
CA GLY A 188 -16.48 -20.86 -18.40
C GLY A 188 -15.47 -21.94 -18.74
N GLY A 189 -15.85 -22.84 -19.65
CA GLY A 189 -14.95 -23.86 -20.19
C GLY A 189 -15.67 -25.12 -20.60
N GLY A 190 -14.92 -25.99 -21.26
CA GLY A 190 -15.34 -27.34 -21.61
C GLY A 190 -14.64 -28.41 -20.74
N THR A 191 -14.70 -29.65 -21.20
CA THR A 191 -14.10 -30.80 -20.54
C THR A 191 -12.56 -30.77 -20.54
N VAL A 192 -11.96 -30.12 -21.57
CA VAL A 192 -10.50 -30.09 -21.76
C VAL A 192 -9.89 -28.82 -21.15
N ALA A 193 -10.55 -27.66 -21.32
CA ALA A 193 -10.03 -26.40 -20.86
C ALA A 193 -11.10 -25.58 -20.15
N ARG A 194 -10.76 -25.01 -19.00
CA ARG A 194 -11.61 -24.14 -18.17
C ARG A 194 -10.87 -22.84 -17.88
N TYR A 195 -11.57 -21.74 -17.88
CA TYR A 195 -10.98 -20.41 -17.72
C TYR A 195 -11.77 -19.51 -16.78
N PHE A 196 -11.04 -18.69 -16.07
CA PHE A 196 -11.51 -17.52 -15.34
C PHE A 196 -10.69 -16.31 -15.79
N ILE A 197 -11.36 -15.24 -16.22
CA ILE A 197 -10.72 -14.00 -16.66
C ILE A 197 -11.41 -12.86 -15.91
N SER A 198 -10.66 -11.95 -15.32
CA SER A 198 -11.19 -10.76 -14.67
C SER A 198 -10.38 -9.52 -15.02
N ALA A 199 -11.08 -8.38 -15.01
CA ALA A 199 -10.49 -7.06 -15.07
C ALA A 199 -11.21 -6.14 -14.07
N SER A 200 -10.46 -5.29 -13.38
CA SER A 200 -11.05 -4.31 -12.48
C SER A 200 -10.32 -2.98 -12.53
N TYR A 201 -11.05 -1.94 -12.22
CA TYR A 201 -10.56 -0.58 -12.08
C TYR A 201 -11.04 0.03 -10.76
N VAL A 202 -10.14 0.70 -10.07
CA VAL A 202 -10.41 1.46 -8.85
C VAL A 202 -9.87 2.87 -9.02
N ASN A 203 -10.67 3.85 -8.63
CA ASN A 203 -10.27 5.25 -8.53
C ASN A 203 -10.61 5.75 -7.13
N GLU A 204 -9.61 6.16 -6.35
CA GLU A 204 -9.78 6.78 -5.04
C GLU A 204 -9.41 8.27 -5.15
N GLY A 205 -10.38 9.16 -4.89
CA GLY A 205 -10.16 10.60 -4.85
C GLY A 205 -9.44 11.03 -3.58
N GLY A 206 -8.55 12.01 -3.71
CA GLY A 206 -7.87 12.62 -2.57
C GLY A 206 -8.68 13.73 -1.92
N MET A 207 -8.39 13.97 -0.64
CA MET A 207 -9.09 14.94 0.20
C MET A 207 -8.41 16.31 0.29
N TYR A 208 -7.33 16.53 -0.45
CA TYR A 208 -6.75 17.88 -0.54
C TYR A 208 -7.53 18.75 -1.52
N GLU A 209 -7.73 20.01 -1.15
CA GLU A 209 -8.19 21.02 -2.10
C GLU A 209 -7.11 21.29 -3.15
N THR A 210 -7.53 21.74 -4.33
CA THR A 210 -6.64 22.08 -5.44
C THR A 210 -6.89 23.52 -5.87
N ASP A 211 -5.84 24.19 -6.28
CA ASP A 211 -5.98 25.51 -6.87
C ASP A 211 -6.58 25.38 -8.28
N ARG A 212 -7.79 25.91 -8.47
CA ARG A 212 -8.52 25.87 -9.74
C ARG A 212 -7.87 26.73 -10.83
N ALA A 213 -7.07 27.71 -10.44
CA ALA A 213 -6.31 28.53 -11.38
C ALA A 213 -5.06 27.82 -11.89
N MET A 214 -4.64 26.76 -11.21
CA MET A 214 -3.49 25.95 -11.61
C MET A 214 -3.93 24.90 -12.64
N THR A 215 -3.58 25.11 -13.90
CA THR A 215 -3.92 24.19 -15.01
C THR A 215 -2.76 23.32 -15.46
N ASP A 216 -1.54 23.67 -15.06
CA ASP A 216 -0.31 23.03 -15.57
C ASP A 216 -0.09 21.63 -14.99
N TYR A 217 -0.56 21.38 -13.77
CA TYR A 217 -0.43 20.08 -13.09
C TYR A 217 -1.49 19.90 -12.01
N ASN A 218 -1.68 18.65 -11.59
CA ASN A 218 -2.65 18.30 -10.56
C ASN A 218 -1.91 17.94 -9.25
N THR A 219 -2.30 18.56 -8.15
CA THR A 219 -1.75 18.30 -6.80
C THR A 219 -2.66 17.47 -5.92
N ASN A 220 -3.84 17.05 -6.39
CA ASN A 220 -4.72 16.21 -5.59
C ASN A 220 -4.12 14.81 -5.42
N ALA A 221 -4.21 14.26 -4.20
CA ALA A 221 -3.75 12.92 -3.86
C ALA A 221 -4.69 11.85 -4.44
N ASN A 222 -4.64 11.63 -5.73
CA ASN A 222 -5.47 10.65 -6.44
C ASN A 222 -4.75 9.32 -6.60
N TYR A 223 -5.52 8.24 -6.57
CA TYR A 223 -5.02 6.89 -6.80
C TYR A 223 -5.89 6.15 -7.79
N HIS A 224 -5.25 5.51 -8.77
CA HIS A 224 -5.88 4.66 -9.76
C HIS A 224 -5.22 3.31 -9.76
N ARG A 225 -6.01 2.24 -9.84
CA ARG A 225 -5.52 0.86 -9.97
C ARG A 225 -6.31 0.12 -11.02
N TRP A 226 -5.60 -0.51 -11.92
CA TRP A 226 -6.12 -1.50 -12.88
C TRP A 226 -5.58 -2.86 -12.48
N ASN A 227 -6.47 -3.84 -12.26
CA ASN A 227 -6.07 -5.23 -12.05
C ASN A 227 -6.59 -6.08 -13.20
N TYR A 228 -5.83 -7.12 -13.52
CA TYR A 228 -6.25 -8.16 -14.45
C TYR A 228 -5.82 -9.52 -13.93
N ARG A 229 -6.60 -10.56 -14.25
CA ARG A 229 -6.29 -11.95 -13.94
C ARG A 229 -6.83 -12.86 -15.01
N MET A 230 -6.03 -13.86 -15.37
CA MET A 230 -6.41 -14.97 -16.23
C MET A 230 -5.92 -16.27 -15.59
N ASN A 231 -6.82 -17.18 -15.28
CA ASN A 231 -6.53 -18.52 -14.81
C ASN A 231 -7.10 -19.50 -15.83
N VAL A 232 -6.27 -20.40 -16.35
CA VAL A 232 -6.65 -21.44 -17.31
C VAL A 232 -6.20 -22.78 -16.78
N ASP A 233 -7.12 -23.74 -16.74
CA ASP A 233 -6.87 -25.13 -16.38
C ASP A 233 -7.06 -26.00 -17.60
N ILE A 234 -6.06 -26.80 -17.98
CA ILE A 234 -6.04 -27.62 -19.19
C ILE A 234 -5.74 -29.06 -18.81
N ASP A 235 -6.69 -29.96 -19.09
CA ASP A 235 -6.48 -31.41 -18.98
C ASP A 235 -5.71 -31.89 -20.21
N LEU A 236 -4.36 -31.90 -20.11
CA LEU A 236 -3.48 -32.36 -21.19
C LEU A 236 -3.71 -33.85 -21.50
N THR A 237 -3.92 -34.62 -20.46
CA THR A 237 -4.30 -36.02 -20.53
C THR A 237 -5.28 -36.34 -19.39
N LYS A 238 -5.82 -37.59 -19.33
CA LYS A 238 -6.66 -38.03 -18.22
C LYS A 238 -5.95 -38.08 -16.85
N THR A 239 -4.62 -37.91 -16.84
CA THR A 239 -3.77 -38.00 -15.63
C THR A 239 -2.91 -36.74 -15.44
N THR A 240 -2.94 -35.82 -16.39
CA THR A 240 -2.07 -34.63 -16.40
C THR A 240 -2.93 -33.37 -16.51
N LEU A 241 -2.89 -32.53 -15.47
CA LEU A 241 -3.55 -31.23 -15.44
C LEU A 241 -2.49 -30.12 -15.40
N LEU A 242 -2.56 -29.21 -16.36
CA LEU A 242 -1.76 -27.99 -16.42
C LEU A 242 -2.63 -26.81 -16.00
N LYS A 243 -2.16 -26.03 -15.01
CA LYS A 243 -2.82 -24.80 -14.55
C LYS A 243 -1.90 -23.62 -14.84
N VAL A 244 -2.34 -22.70 -15.66
CA VAL A 244 -1.62 -21.47 -15.98
C VAL A 244 -2.38 -20.29 -15.38
N GLY A 245 -1.68 -19.41 -14.70
CA GLY A 245 -2.21 -18.17 -14.17
C GLY A 245 -1.33 -16.99 -14.57
N VAL A 246 -1.95 -15.93 -15.04
CA VAL A 246 -1.32 -14.63 -15.27
C VAL A 246 -2.17 -13.58 -14.59
N SER A 247 -1.57 -12.76 -13.76
CA SER A 247 -2.26 -11.64 -13.12
C SER A 247 -1.33 -10.45 -12.99
N GLY A 248 -1.90 -9.28 -12.78
CA GLY A 248 -1.11 -8.10 -12.53
C GLY A 248 -1.94 -6.90 -12.11
N SER A 249 -1.21 -5.86 -11.73
CA SER A 249 -1.78 -4.56 -11.43
C SER A 249 -0.92 -3.45 -12.03
N LEU A 250 -1.59 -2.39 -12.44
CA LEU A 250 -0.98 -1.11 -12.78
C LEU A 250 -1.56 -0.08 -11.82
N ASP A 251 -0.71 0.51 -11.01
CA ASP A 251 -1.08 1.53 -10.03
C ASP A 251 -0.51 2.88 -10.47
N LYS A 252 -1.35 3.91 -10.42
CA LYS A 252 -0.95 5.31 -10.61
C LYS A 252 -1.34 6.08 -9.36
N GLN A 253 -0.37 6.75 -8.73
CA GLN A 253 -0.59 7.65 -7.61
C GLN A 253 -0.08 9.03 -7.96
N ASN A 254 -0.91 10.04 -7.69
CA ASN A 254 -0.52 11.45 -7.78
C ASN A 254 -0.59 12.08 -6.40
N LEU A 255 0.37 12.90 -6.04
CA LEU A 255 0.49 13.57 -4.75
C LEU A 255 0.92 15.03 -4.94
N PRO A 256 0.69 15.92 -3.94
CA PRO A 256 1.35 17.22 -3.89
C PRO A 256 2.87 17.10 -3.96
N GLY A 257 3.55 18.12 -4.43
CA GLY A 257 5.02 18.17 -4.48
C GLY A 257 5.66 18.08 -3.08
N SER A 258 5.02 18.67 -2.07
CA SER A 258 5.46 18.60 -0.68
C SER A 258 5.12 17.24 -0.06
N GLN A 259 5.97 16.78 0.85
CA GLN A 259 5.74 15.55 1.61
C GLN A 259 4.53 15.71 2.55
N TYR A 260 3.76 14.63 2.76
CA TYR A 260 2.55 14.68 3.61
C TYR A 260 2.85 15.18 5.04
N HIS A 261 4.00 14.80 5.60
CA HIS A 261 4.38 15.22 6.96
C HIS A 261 4.67 16.73 7.04
N GLU A 262 5.19 17.36 5.98
CA GLU A 262 5.40 18.83 5.92
C GLU A 262 4.06 19.56 5.86
N ILE A 263 3.13 19.08 5.04
CA ILE A 263 1.77 19.62 4.94
C ILE A 263 1.08 19.55 6.30
N TRP A 264 1.07 18.37 6.94
CA TRP A 264 0.42 18.20 8.23
C TRP A 264 1.11 18.93 9.37
N HIS A 265 2.45 18.97 9.40
CA HIS A 265 3.20 19.77 10.37
C HIS A 265 2.85 21.24 10.26
N SER A 266 2.69 21.74 9.03
CA SER A 266 2.27 23.11 8.80
C SER A 266 0.81 23.33 9.22
N LEU A 267 -0.13 22.49 8.78
CA LEU A 267 -1.55 22.57 9.17
C LEU A 267 -1.76 22.58 10.69
N MET A 268 -1.02 21.75 11.42
CA MET A 268 -1.13 21.64 12.88
C MET A 268 -0.48 22.80 13.64
N GLY A 269 0.43 23.51 13.01
CA GLY A 269 1.22 24.54 13.68
C GLY A 269 1.06 25.97 13.14
N TYR A 270 0.34 26.14 12.04
CA TYR A 270 0.12 27.47 11.44
C TYR A 270 -1.12 28.11 12.05
N SER A 271 -0.93 29.19 12.81
CA SER A 271 -2.06 29.84 13.47
C SER A 271 -3.00 30.54 12.48
N PRO A 272 -4.29 30.72 12.82
CA PRO A 272 -5.26 31.37 11.94
C PRO A 272 -4.93 32.84 11.63
N ILE A 273 -4.06 33.44 12.43
CA ILE A 273 -3.64 34.84 12.29
C ILE A 273 -2.19 35.02 11.82
N ALA A 274 -1.53 33.91 11.42
CA ALA A 274 -0.11 33.92 11.07
C ALA A 274 0.17 34.71 9.78
N SER A 275 -0.64 34.49 8.75
CA SER A 275 -0.63 35.22 7.49
C SER A 275 -1.94 34.99 6.72
N PRO A 276 -2.29 35.81 5.74
CA PRO A 276 -3.31 35.45 4.76
C PRO A 276 -2.81 34.27 3.90
N VAL A 277 -3.68 33.70 3.07
CA VAL A 277 -3.30 32.72 2.05
C VAL A 277 -2.42 33.39 0.99
N GLN A 278 -2.89 34.52 0.52
CA GLN A 278 -2.28 35.39 -0.49
C GLN A 278 -2.63 36.84 -0.14
N TYR A 279 -1.71 37.75 -0.32
CA TYR A 279 -1.97 39.18 -0.14
C TYR A 279 -2.85 39.71 -1.27
N SER A 280 -3.50 40.85 -1.01
CA SER A 280 -4.40 41.50 -1.97
C SER A 280 -3.74 41.87 -3.30
N ASP A 281 -2.42 42.03 -3.32
CA ASP A 281 -1.62 42.29 -4.52
C ASP A 281 -1.16 41.02 -5.26
N GLY A 282 -1.59 39.84 -4.82
CA GLY A 282 -1.28 38.55 -5.44
C GLY A 282 0.02 37.89 -4.97
N LYS A 283 0.74 38.47 -4.01
CA LYS A 283 1.94 37.85 -3.44
C LYS A 283 1.57 36.71 -2.50
N TRP A 284 2.25 35.57 -2.60
CA TRP A 284 2.10 34.46 -1.64
C TRP A 284 2.60 34.87 -0.27
N ALA A 285 1.76 34.69 0.73
CA ALA A 285 2.09 35.06 2.09
C ALA A 285 2.96 33.98 2.77
N ALA A 286 3.93 34.45 3.56
CA ALA A 286 4.79 33.60 4.38
C ALA A 286 4.91 34.20 5.79
N VAL A 287 5.30 33.35 6.75
CA VAL A 287 5.70 33.78 8.10
C VAL A 287 7.22 33.91 8.15
N GLY A 288 7.69 34.89 8.91
CA GLY A 288 9.13 35.13 9.09
C GLY A 288 9.82 34.11 9.99
N ASN A 289 9.10 33.09 10.45
CA ASN A 289 9.62 32.07 11.35
C ASN A 289 9.98 30.80 10.58
N GLU A 290 11.16 30.30 10.84
CA GLU A 290 11.73 29.14 10.20
C GLU A 290 10.92 27.84 10.47
N GLY A 291 10.76 27.03 9.45
CA GLY A 291 10.19 25.68 9.55
C GLY A 291 8.67 25.60 9.37
N ARG A 292 7.95 26.71 9.28
CA ARG A 292 6.50 26.72 8.99
C ARG A 292 6.23 27.49 7.70
N ARG A 293 5.59 26.82 6.77
CA ARG A 293 5.26 27.35 5.46
C ARG A 293 3.75 27.44 5.29
N ASN A 294 3.31 28.35 4.48
CA ASN A 294 1.91 28.52 4.12
C ASN A 294 1.32 27.18 3.64
N PRO A 295 0.32 26.62 4.34
CA PRO A 295 -0.24 25.31 3.99
C PRO A 295 -0.82 25.22 2.58
N TRP A 296 -1.42 26.30 2.08
CA TRP A 296 -1.94 26.37 0.72
C TRP A 296 -0.83 26.25 -0.32
N VAL A 297 0.27 26.97 -0.11
CA VAL A 297 1.45 26.92 -0.99
C VAL A 297 2.05 25.50 -1.00
N LEU A 298 2.19 24.89 0.17
CA LEU A 298 2.67 23.49 0.28
C LEU A 298 1.80 22.50 -0.50
N THR A 299 0.49 22.69 -0.43
CA THR A 299 -0.45 21.72 -1.01
C THR A 299 -0.65 21.93 -2.50
N THR A 300 -0.58 23.19 -2.99
CA THR A 300 -1.00 23.52 -4.35
C THR A 300 0.09 24.09 -5.25
N GLN A 301 1.13 24.77 -4.69
CA GLN A 301 2.06 25.57 -5.48
C GLN A 301 3.47 24.95 -5.64
N GLN A 302 3.75 23.83 -5.00
CA GLN A 302 5.11 23.26 -4.97
C GLN A 302 5.35 22.13 -5.96
N GLY A 303 4.53 21.99 -6.98
CA GLY A 303 4.64 20.93 -7.97
C GLY A 303 3.87 19.67 -7.58
N TYR A 304 4.30 18.52 -8.07
CA TYR A 304 3.60 17.26 -7.90
C TYR A 304 4.57 16.08 -7.85
N GLN A 305 4.07 14.94 -7.36
CA GLN A 305 4.74 13.65 -7.39
C GLN A 305 3.81 12.67 -8.10
N GLU A 306 4.29 12.01 -9.13
CA GLU A 306 3.56 10.97 -9.84
C GLU A 306 4.34 9.67 -9.76
N THR A 307 3.66 8.60 -9.32
CA THR A 307 4.26 7.27 -9.20
C THR A 307 3.45 6.26 -10.00
N TRP A 308 4.14 5.45 -10.79
CA TRP A 308 3.60 4.32 -11.54
C TRP A 308 4.22 3.02 -11.05
N LYS A 309 3.38 2.09 -10.58
CA LYS A 309 3.80 0.75 -10.15
C LYS A 309 3.17 -0.27 -11.08
N ASN A 310 3.98 -1.14 -11.63
CA ASN A 310 3.50 -2.24 -12.49
C ASN A 310 3.96 -3.57 -11.91
N LYS A 311 3.03 -4.52 -11.81
CA LYS A 311 3.26 -5.86 -11.30
C LYS A 311 2.69 -6.86 -12.27
N ILE A 312 3.48 -7.86 -12.62
CA ILE A 312 3.05 -9.00 -13.44
C ILE A 312 3.45 -10.26 -12.70
N GLN A 313 2.51 -11.17 -12.54
CA GLN A 313 2.67 -12.43 -11.81
C GLN A 313 2.25 -13.58 -12.72
N THR A 314 3.15 -14.51 -12.95
CA THR A 314 2.89 -15.67 -13.77
C THR A 314 3.07 -16.95 -12.96
N THR A 315 2.16 -17.89 -13.09
CA THR A 315 2.23 -19.21 -12.45
C THR A 315 1.97 -20.30 -13.45
N VAL A 316 2.74 -21.37 -13.35
CA VAL A 316 2.53 -22.61 -14.10
C VAL A 316 2.57 -23.76 -13.12
N ASN A 317 1.47 -24.49 -12.96
CA ASN A 317 1.37 -25.63 -12.07
C ASN A 317 1.04 -26.88 -12.91
N LEU A 318 1.81 -27.93 -12.72
CA LEU A 318 1.61 -29.22 -13.34
C LEU A 318 1.22 -30.22 -12.26
N GLU A 319 0.08 -30.87 -12.42
CA GLU A 319 -0.37 -31.97 -11.56
C GLU A 319 -0.37 -33.26 -12.40
N GLN A 320 0.39 -34.25 -11.95
CA GLN A 320 0.49 -35.55 -12.61
C GLN A 320 0.08 -36.68 -11.66
N ASP A 321 -0.99 -37.39 -12.00
CA ASP A 321 -1.35 -38.64 -11.31
C ASP A 321 -0.42 -39.76 -11.81
N LEU A 322 0.38 -40.29 -10.90
CA LEU A 322 1.36 -41.36 -11.17
C LEU A 322 0.83 -42.73 -10.82
N LYS A 323 -0.49 -42.94 -10.89
CA LYS A 323 -1.14 -44.22 -10.60
C LYS A 323 -0.63 -45.41 -11.45
N PHE A 324 0.00 -45.11 -12.60
CA PHE A 324 0.65 -46.11 -13.44
C PHE A 324 1.94 -46.67 -12.81
N ILE A 325 2.57 -45.93 -11.86
CA ILE A 325 3.69 -46.41 -11.03
C ILE A 325 3.13 -47.13 -9.80
N THR A 326 2.32 -46.38 -9.02
CA THR A 326 1.63 -46.92 -7.83
C THR A 326 0.38 -46.12 -7.50
N LYS A 327 -0.68 -46.79 -7.05
CA LYS A 327 -1.92 -46.10 -6.63
C LYS A 327 -1.64 -45.15 -5.48
N GLY A 328 -2.16 -43.93 -5.57
CA GLY A 328 -2.03 -42.92 -4.53
C GLY A 328 -0.81 -42.01 -4.65
N LEU A 329 0.07 -42.24 -5.67
CA LEU A 329 1.21 -41.38 -5.95
C LEU A 329 0.81 -40.27 -6.91
N LYS A 330 1.17 -39.02 -6.55
CA LYS A 330 0.97 -37.80 -7.39
C LYS A 330 2.22 -36.94 -7.36
N PHE A 331 2.50 -36.29 -8.48
CA PHE A 331 3.55 -35.28 -8.61
C PHE A 331 2.90 -33.92 -8.83
N TYR A 332 3.45 -32.87 -8.17
CA TYR A 332 3.11 -31.48 -8.38
C TYR A 332 4.39 -30.70 -8.70
N GLY A 333 4.42 -30.05 -9.84
CA GLY A 333 5.46 -29.10 -10.23
C GLY A 333 4.89 -27.70 -10.26
N ARG A 334 5.58 -26.72 -9.66
CA ARG A 334 5.14 -25.32 -9.65
C ARG A 334 6.28 -24.41 -10.09
N PHE A 335 5.98 -23.51 -10.99
CA PHE A 335 6.89 -22.45 -11.42
C PHE A 335 6.18 -21.11 -11.31
N GLY A 336 6.86 -20.12 -10.73
CA GLY A 336 6.39 -18.76 -10.60
C GLY A 336 7.43 -17.78 -11.15
N PHE A 337 6.96 -16.76 -11.86
CA PHE A 337 7.79 -15.66 -12.34
C PHE A 337 7.04 -14.35 -12.13
N ASP A 338 7.56 -13.52 -11.24
CA ASP A 338 6.93 -12.25 -10.90
C ASP A 338 7.90 -11.10 -11.21
N THR A 339 7.37 -10.02 -11.79
CA THR A 339 8.09 -8.77 -12.01
C THR A 339 7.36 -7.62 -11.35
N TYR A 340 8.14 -6.72 -10.80
CA TYR A 340 7.68 -5.48 -10.21
C TYR A 340 8.54 -4.33 -10.72
N THR A 341 7.90 -3.22 -11.09
CA THR A 341 8.57 -1.95 -11.40
C THR A 341 7.86 -0.80 -10.70
N ASP A 342 8.65 0.14 -10.20
CA ASP A 342 8.21 1.36 -9.55
C ASP A 342 8.95 2.53 -10.18
N ASN A 343 8.20 3.42 -10.83
CA ASN A 343 8.74 4.59 -11.51
C ASN A 343 8.11 5.84 -10.93
N GLY A 344 8.91 6.80 -10.51
CA GLY A 344 8.44 8.07 -9.99
C GLY A 344 8.99 9.24 -10.78
N ASP A 345 8.13 10.24 -10.99
CA ASP A 345 8.46 11.55 -11.50
C ASP A 345 8.05 12.59 -10.44
N ASN A 346 9.04 13.16 -9.77
CA ASN A 346 8.85 14.17 -8.74
C ASN A 346 9.24 15.52 -9.29
N ARG A 347 8.30 16.45 -9.35
CA ARG A 347 8.49 17.80 -9.84
C ARG A 347 8.28 18.79 -8.71
N PHE A 348 9.30 19.60 -8.48
CA PHE A 348 9.30 20.60 -7.40
C PHE A 348 9.53 21.98 -7.95
N LYS A 349 8.78 22.95 -7.44
CA LYS A 349 9.01 24.38 -7.62
C LYS A 349 8.75 25.12 -6.32
N TRP A 350 9.29 26.30 -6.19
CA TRP A 350 9.00 27.19 -5.07
C TRP A 350 8.49 28.49 -5.62
N PRO A 351 7.28 28.90 -5.29
CA PRO A 351 6.86 30.26 -5.60
C PRO A 351 7.59 31.25 -4.69
N GLU A 352 7.81 32.42 -5.17
CA GLU A 352 8.28 33.52 -4.34
C GLU A 352 7.25 33.83 -3.25
N SER A 353 7.70 34.01 -2.00
CA SER A 353 6.81 34.31 -0.88
C SER A 353 7.32 35.44 -0.02
N TRP A 354 6.38 36.17 0.57
CA TRP A 354 6.61 37.45 1.18
C TRP A 354 5.97 37.53 2.56
N LEU A 355 6.58 38.32 3.44
CA LEU A 355 6.01 38.73 4.72
C LEU A 355 5.74 40.24 4.66
N ALA A 356 4.48 40.62 4.90
CA ALA A 356 4.14 42.06 5.06
C ALA A 356 4.67 42.57 6.40
N GLU A 357 5.23 43.76 6.38
CA GLU A 357 5.53 44.50 7.61
C GLU A 357 4.22 44.90 8.30
N ARG A 358 4.22 44.96 9.63
CA ARG A 358 2.99 45.14 10.42
C ARG A 358 2.36 46.51 10.28
N GLN A 359 2.91 47.37 9.47
CA GLN A 359 2.43 48.75 9.26
C GLN A 359 2.35 49.05 7.76
N ARG A 360 1.30 49.78 7.41
CA ARG A 360 1.19 50.35 6.07
C ARG A 360 1.97 51.69 6.03
N THR A 361 2.41 52.07 4.84
CA THR A 361 2.98 53.39 4.60
C THR A 361 1.93 54.49 4.81
N SER A 362 2.35 55.74 4.84
CA SER A 362 1.45 56.92 4.86
C SER A 362 0.43 56.92 3.70
N ASP A 363 0.77 56.31 2.58
CA ASP A 363 -0.06 56.18 1.39
C ASP A 363 -0.96 54.94 1.38
N GLY A 364 -0.94 54.17 2.50
CA GLY A 364 -1.74 52.97 2.68
C GLY A 364 -1.17 51.68 2.07
N GLU A 365 0.02 51.73 1.48
CA GLU A 365 0.67 50.62 0.83
C GLU A 365 1.32 49.64 1.83
N LEU A 366 1.29 48.33 1.52
CA LEU A 366 1.99 47.32 2.28
C LEU A 366 3.49 47.33 1.93
N GLN A 367 4.31 47.19 2.95
CA GLN A 367 5.75 46.96 2.78
C GLN A 367 6.04 45.47 2.97
N PHE A 368 6.84 44.90 2.08
CA PHE A 368 7.11 43.49 2.05
C PHE A 368 8.59 43.16 2.22
N ARG A 369 8.85 42.14 3.01
CA ARG A 369 10.14 41.47 3.04
C ARG A 369 10.02 40.11 2.35
N ARG A 370 10.87 39.83 1.37
CA ARG A 370 10.90 38.54 0.71
C ARG A 370 11.46 37.46 1.67
N ILE A 371 10.75 36.36 1.82
CA ILE A 371 11.12 35.23 2.66
C ILE A 371 11.68 34.08 1.82
N GLU A 372 10.99 33.71 0.74
CA GLU A 372 11.42 32.68 -0.18
C GLU A 372 11.67 33.23 -1.57
N THR A 373 12.78 32.84 -2.18
CA THR A 373 13.07 33.18 -3.58
C THR A 373 12.44 32.13 -4.50
N GLN A 374 11.90 32.61 -5.62
CA GLN A 374 11.35 31.70 -6.64
C GLN A 374 12.40 30.66 -7.10
N LYS A 375 12.00 29.40 -7.13
CA LYS A 375 12.72 28.32 -7.81
C LYS A 375 11.83 27.79 -8.92
N LEU A 376 12.38 27.72 -10.11
CA LEU A 376 11.69 27.14 -11.26
C LEU A 376 11.47 25.64 -11.05
N MET A 377 10.57 25.08 -11.84
CA MET A 377 10.29 23.64 -11.80
C MET A 377 11.56 22.86 -12.08
N ASP A 378 11.94 22.05 -11.13
CA ASP A 378 13.02 21.05 -11.21
C ASP A 378 12.44 19.68 -10.89
N GLY A 379 13.17 18.61 -11.14
CA GLY A 379 12.63 17.31 -10.86
C GLY A 379 13.64 16.18 -10.81
N THR A 380 13.22 15.13 -10.15
CA THR A 380 13.94 13.87 -10.07
C THR A 380 13.08 12.74 -10.55
N MET A 381 13.65 11.88 -11.38
CA MET A 381 13.03 10.63 -11.78
C MET A 381 13.77 9.47 -11.11
N TYR A 382 13.01 8.47 -10.70
CA TYR A 382 13.58 7.21 -10.24
C TYR A 382 12.90 6.03 -10.90
N SER A 383 13.64 4.94 -11.02
CA SER A 383 13.12 3.66 -11.46
C SER A 383 13.69 2.56 -10.59
N SER A 384 12.84 1.73 -10.05
CA SER A 384 13.25 0.54 -9.33
C SER A 384 12.49 -0.68 -9.86
N GLY A 385 13.08 -1.85 -9.71
CA GLY A 385 12.47 -3.08 -10.18
C GLY A 385 12.91 -4.27 -9.35
N GLN A 386 12.08 -5.31 -9.42
CA GLN A 386 12.37 -6.59 -8.78
C GLN A 386 11.87 -7.71 -9.68
N ARG A 387 12.62 -8.80 -9.74
CA ARG A 387 12.18 -10.08 -10.32
C ARG A 387 12.27 -11.17 -9.27
N LYS A 388 11.22 -11.98 -9.18
CA LYS A 388 11.15 -13.14 -8.31
C LYS A 388 10.88 -14.38 -9.14
N GLU A 389 11.72 -15.38 -9.01
CA GLU A 389 11.60 -16.68 -9.63
C GLU A 389 11.37 -17.72 -8.55
N TYR A 390 10.44 -18.62 -8.75
CA TYR A 390 10.10 -19.68 -7.80
C TYR A 390 9.95 -21.02 -8.53
N LEU A 391 10.54 -22.05 -8.00
CA LEU A 391 10.40 -23.43 -8.47
C LEU A 391 10.11 -24.35 -7.30
N GLU A 392 9.14 -25.24 -7.46
CA GLU A 392 8.79 -26.23 -6.46
C GLU A 392 8.44 -27.56 -7.13
N ALA A 393 8.86 -28.64 -6.51
CA ALA A 393 8.50 -30.00 -6.89
C ALA A 393 8.05 -30.78 -5.65
N GLU A 394 6.88 -31.40 -5.71
CA GLU A 394 6.32 -32.18 -4.62
C GLU A 394 5.92 -33.59 -5.09
N LEU A 395 6.20 -34.61 -4.26
CA LEU A 395 5.68 -35.93 -4.41
C LEU A 395 4.74 -36.22 -3.24
N HIS A 396 3.50 -36.57 -3.55
CA HIS A 396 2.48 -36.94 -2.59
C HIS A 396 2.13 -38.39 -2.73
N TYR A 397 2.16 -39.14 -1.64
CA TYR A 397 1.70 -40.51 -1.60
C TYR A 397 0.64 -40.68 -0.52
N ASN A 398 -0.54 -41.17 -0.88
CA ASN A 398 -1.62 -41.44 0.05
C ASN A 398 -2.27 -42.79 -0.33
N ARG A 399 -2.19 -43.77 0.59
CA ARG A 399 -2.79 -45.07 0.33
C ARG A 399 -3.19 -45.76 1.61
N THR A 400 -4.33 -46.47 1.57
CA THR A 400 -4.81 -47.34 2.64
C THR A 400 -4.62 -48.78 2.25
N PHE A 401 -4.05 -49.56 3.14
CA PHE A 401 -3.82 -50.99 3.03
C PHE A 401 -4.53 -51.69 4.20
N GLY A 402 -5.73 -52.19 3.97
CA GLY A 402 -6.56 -52.73 5.05
C GLY A 402 -6.78 -51.72 6.16
N ASP A 403 -6.30 -51.99 7.37
CA ASP A 403 -6.40 -51.10 8.52
C ASP A 403 -5.29 -50.04 8.60
N HIS A 404 -4.32 -50.05 7.68
CA HIS A 404 -3.15 -49.18 7.69
C HIS A 404 -3.31 -48.02 6.68
N MET A 405 -3.19 -46.78 7.14
CA MET A 405 -3.22 -45.57 6.31
C MET A 405 -1.82 -45.01 6.27
N LEU A 406 -1.27 -44.84 5.07
CA LEU A 406 0.03 -44.25 4.82
C LEU A 406 -0.13 -42.95 4.04
N GLY A 407 0.48 -41.90 4.54
CA GLY A 407 0.63 -40.62 3.83
C GLY A 407 2.09 -40.19 3.85
N ALA A 408 2.58 -39.68 2.72
CA ALA A 408 3.90 -39.09 2.64
C ALA A 408 3.86 -37.88 1.69
N VAL A 409 4.58 -36.82 2.04
CA VAL A 409 4.85 -35.65 1.19
C VAL A 409 6.34 -35.39 1.23
N LEU A 410 6.95 -35.28 0.06
CA LEU A 410 8.31 -34.76 -0.11
C LEU A 410 8.23 -33.52 -0.96
N LYS A 411 8.89 -32.46 -0.52
CA LYS A 411 8.86 -31.14 -1.14
C LYS A 411 10.27 -30.61 -1.32
N TYR A 412 10.58 -30.16 -2.52
CA TYR A 412 11.74 -29.34 -2.83
C TYR A 412 11.27 -28.01 -3.32
N SER A 413 11.87 -26.92 -2.85
CA SER A 413 11.56 -25.56 -3.30
C SER A 413 12.82 -24.72 -3.40
N GLN A 414 12.84 -23.81 -4.37
CA GLN A 414 13.85 -22.77 -4.44
C GLN A 414 13.20 -21.46 -4.91
N ASP A 415 13.67 -20.35 -4.37
CA ASP A 415 13.30 -19.03 -4.83
C ASP A 415 14.54 -18.14 -4.99
N LYS A 416 14.41 -17.18 -5.89
CA LYS A 416 15.42 -16.20 -6.20
C LYS A 416 14.77 -14.86 -6.43
N THR A 417 15.25 -13.85 -5.70
CA THR A 417 14.84 -12.47 -5.87
C THR A 417 16.01 -11.62 -6.34
N THR A 418 15.81 -10.87 -7.41
CA THR A 418 16.81 -9.95 -7.98
C THR A 418 16.23 -8.54 -7.98
N ASN A 419 16.90 -7.61 -7.32
CA ASN A 419 16.55 -6.19 -7.35
C ASN A 419 17.27 -5.52 -8.53
N THR A 420 16.54 -4.70 -9.28
CA THR A 420 17.05 -3.93 -10.42
C THR A 420 16.77 -2.45 -10.16
N SER A 421 17.42 -1.87 -9.14
CA SER A 421 17.32 -0.43 -8.85
C SER A 421 18.35 0.35 -9.64
N HIS A 422 17.91 1.48 -10.22
CA HIS A 422 18.78 2.46 -10.84
C HIS A 422 18.60 3.81 -10.11
N ASN A 423 19.19 3.95 -8.93
CA ASN A 423 19.36 5.26 -8.32
C ASN A 423 20.67 5.87 -8.83
N GLY A 424 20.56 6.95 -9.60
CA GLY A 424 21.69 7.62 -10.23
C GLY A 424 22.78 8.13 -9.27
N ASN A 425 22.49 8.22 -7.98
CA ASN A 425 23.36 8.79 -6.94
C ASN A 425 23.94 7.78 -5.93
N THR A 426 23.76 6.47 -6.13
CA THR A 426 24.35 5.47 -5.22
C THR A 426 25.80 5.17 -5.58
N ASP A 427 26.66 5.06 -4.55
CA ASP A 427 28.03 4.63 -4.69
C ASP A 427 28.16 3.25 -5.34
N SER A 428 29.28 3.01 -6.01
CA SER A 428 29.53 1.73 -6.72
C SER A 428 29.42 0.51 -5.80
N TYR A 429 29.78 0.65 -4.53
CA TYR A 429 29.66 -0.41 -3.53
C TYR A 429 28.20 -0.75 -3.22
N GLU A 430 27.36 0.25 -2.98
CA GLU A 430 25.92 0.05 -2.74
C GLU A 430 25.21 -0.59 -3.95
N LYS A 431 25.60 -0.22 -5.18
CA LYS A 431 25.09 -0.84 -6.41
C LYS A 431 25.43 -2.33 -6.45
N ILE A 432 26.64 -2.71 -6.06
CA ILE A 432 27.07 -4.11 -6.00
C ILE A 432 26.26 -4.87 -4.95
N VAL A 433 26.11 -4.32 -3.74
CA VAL A 433 25.36 -4.95 -2.65
C VAL A 433 23.88 -5.11 -3.04
N GLN A 434 23.27 -4.10 -3.64
CA GLN A 434 21.87 -4.16 -4.11
C GLN A 434 21.67 -5.17 -5.26
N SER A 435 22.70 -5.48 -6.05
CA SER A 435 22.64 -6.45 -7.13
C SER A 435 22.79 -7.91 -6.66
N ILE A 436 23.17 -8.13 -5.41
CA ILE A 436 23.23 -9.48 -4.82
C ILE A 436 21.83 -10.08 -4.81
N GLN A 437 21.72 -11.27 -5.36
CA GLN A 437 20.44 -11.98 -5.45
C GLN A 437 20.13 -12.69 -4.14
N ASN A 438 18.94 -12.47 -3.60
CA ASN A 438 18.47 -13.25 -2.48
C ASN A 438 18.02 -14.62 -2.98
N ARG A 439 18.55 -15.67 -2.40
CA ARG A 439 18.26 -17.05 -2.80
C ARG A 439 17.93 -17.90 -1.58
N HIS A 440 16.84 -18.65 -1.67
CA HIS A 440 16.45 -19.61 -0.68
C HIS A 440 16.24 -20.96 -1.34
N GLN A 441 16.58 -22.01 -0.61
CA GLN A 441 16.39 -23.39 -1.01
C GLN A 441 15.83 -24.16 0.17
N GLY A 442 14.86 -25.03 -0.08
CA GLY A 442 14.21 -25.79 0.97
C GLY A 442 13.97 -27.23 0.55
N PHE A 443 14.16 -28.15 1.49
CA PHE A 443 13.73 -29.52 1.37
C PHE A 443 12.92 -29.88 2.62
N ALA A 444 11.68 -30.33 2.43
CA ALA A 444 10.79 -30.67 3.53
C ALA A 444 10.09 -31.99 3.26
N GLY A 445 9.73 -32.69 4.32
CA GLY A 445 8.95 -33.89 4.22
C GLY A 445 8.01 -34.08 5.39
N ARG A 446 6.92 -34.76 5.10
CA ARG A 446 5.94 -35.18 6.09
C ARG A 446 5.62 -36.65 5.85
N PHE A 447 5.58 -37.42 6.90
CA PHE A 447 5.14 -38.80 6.89
C PHE A 447 4.04 -39.00 7.91
N THR A 448 2.91 -39.56 7.49
CA THR A 448 1.76 -39.84 8.35
C THR A 448 1.41 -41.32 8.29
N TYR A 449 1.14 -41.89 9.44
CA TYR A 449 0.69 -43.26 9.57
C TYR A 449 -0.53 -43.32 10.47
N GLY A 450 -1.55 -44.06 10.07
CA GLY A 450 -2.73 -44.32 10.86
C GLY A 450 -3.04 -45.81 10.90
N TRP A 451 -3.43 -46.32 12.05
CA TRP A 451 -3.87 -47.72 12.23
C TRP A 451 -5.28 -47.79 12.83
N LYS A 452 -6.17 -48.45 12.12
CA LYS A 452 -7.58 -48.67 12.50
C LYS A 452 -8.35 -47.40 12.88
N TYR A 453 -7.95 -46.23 12.38
CA TYR A 453 -8.47 -44.90 12.78
C TYR A 453 -8.39 -44.64 14.30
N ARG A 454 -7.50 -45.37 15.04
CA ARG A 454 -7.33 -45.23 16.48
C ARG A 454 -5.98 -44.66 16.88
N TYR A 455 -4.93 -45.02 16.17
CA TYR A 455 -3.57 -44.57 16.44
C TYR A 455 -3.05 -43.85 15.24
N PHE A 456 -2.45 -42.67 15.49
CA PHE A 456 -1.91 -41.80 14.45
C PHE A 456 -0.49 -41.37 14.83
N PHE A 457 0.39 -41.41 13.84
CA PHE A 457 1.76 -40.92 13.93
C PHE A 457 1.98 -39.90 12.83
N ASP A 458 2.60 -38.75 13.15
CA ASP A 458 2.95 -37.69 12.20
C ASP A 458 4.41 -37.27 12.45
N PHE A 459 5.23 -37.38 11.42
CA PHE A 459 6.62 -36.96 11.44
C PHE A 459 6.87 -35.93 10.37
N ASN A 460 7.45 -34.80 10.76
CA ASN A 460 7.79 -33.69 9.88
C ASN A 460 9.26 -33.36 10.00
N PHE A 461 9.91 -33.07 8.89
CA PHE A 461 11.25 -32.52 8.85
C PHE A 461 11.37 -31.43 7.80
N GLY A 462 12.31 -30.50 7.99
CA GLY A 462 12.62 -29.44 7.04
C GLY A 462 14.09 -29.04 7.13
N TYR A 463 14.70 -28.82 5.97
CA TYR A 463 16.02 -28.27 5.80
C TYR A 463 15.92 -27.03 4.91
N ASN A 464 16.48 -25.91 5.35
CA ASN A 464 16.44 -24.67 4.59
C ASN A 464 17.88 -24.12 4.47
N GLY A 465 18.23 -23.67 3.28
CA GLY A 465 19.47 -22.94 2.97
C GLY A 465 19.17 -21.54 2.49
N SER A 466 20.00 -20.59 2.86
CA SER A 466 19.91 -19.18 2.42
C SER A 466 21.31 -18.67 2.12
N GLU A 467 21.44 -17.76 1.17
CA GLU A 467 22.69 -17.06 0.86
C GLU A 467 23.23 -16.21 2.02
N ASN A 468 22.40 -15.93 3.03
CA ASN A 468 22.80 -15.19 4.23
C ASN A 468 23.79 -15.98 5.12
N PHE A 469 23.91 -17.29 4.88
CA PHE A 469 24.82 -18.17 5.63
C PHE A 469 26.03 -18.54 4.77
N ALA A 470 27.22 -18.57 5.39
CA ALA A 470 28.43 -19.04 4.72
C ALA A 470 28.30 -20.50 4.28
N SER A 471 28.98 -20.85 3.19
CA SER A 471 29.01 -22.23 2.70
C SER A 471 29.48 -23.18 3.80
N GLY A 472 28.68 -24.21 4.11
CA GLY A 472 28.94 -25.16 5.21
C GLY A 472 28.29 -24.80 6.56
N GLN A 473 27.61 -23.65 6.66
CA GLN A 473 26.83 -23.22 7.82
C GLN A 473 25.34 -23.04 7.47
N GLN A 474 24.95 -23.58 6.33
CA GLN A 474 23.56 -23.54 5.82
C GLN A 474 22.69 -24.62 6.45
#